data_7f480a662022e6c49d8a2432f3ed6064
#
_entry.id   7f480a662022e6c49d8a2432f3ed6064
#
_cell.length_a   1.000
_cell.length_b   1.000
_cell.length_c   1.000
_cell.angle_alpha   90.00
_cell.angle_beta   90.00
_cell.angle_gamma   90.00
#
_symmetry.space_group_name_H-M   'P 1'
#
loop_
_entity.id
_entity.type
_entity.pdbx_description
1 polymer ?
#
loop_
_entity_poly.entity_id
_entity_poly.type
_entity_poly.pdbx_seq_one_letter_code
_entity_poly.pdbx_strand_id
1 'polypeptide(L)'
;MSDDPTLPDETPDPEADSPGDDPDGGNGHPAEQVHELPIEEELKGSYLTYAMSVIVSRALPDVRDGLKPSQRRILVAMNDLNLSPGAGRVKCAKISGDTSGNYHPHGESVIYPTLVRMAQEWNMRHVLVDKQGNFGSIAGLPPAAMRYTEARMSAIAALMLDDIKLDTVDFVPTYDERRTEPTELPSRFPNQLVNWASGIAVGMATSIPPHNMGEIC
;
A
#
# COMPACT_ATOMS: atom_id res chain seq x y z
N MET A 1 -6.74 48.61 -31.23
CA MET A 1 -7.52 49.20 -30.18
C MET A 1 -7.41 48.21 -29.02
N SER A 2 -6.27 48.27 -28.30
CA SER A 2 -5.95 49.13 -27.13
C SER A 2 -6.97 48.89 -26.03
N ASP A 3 -6.58 48.24 -24.97
CA ASP A 3 -6.12 48.87 -23.75
C ASP A 3 -5.61 47.85 -22.76
N ASP A 4 -4.33 48.05 -22.39
CA ASP A 4 -3.61 47.42 -21.30
C ASP A 4 -3.73 48.36 -20.08
N PRO A 5 -4.09 47.90 -18.88
CA PRO A 5 -3.91 48.69 -17.67
C PRO A 5 -2.68 48.18 -16.88
N THR A 6 -1.67 49.02 -16.93
CA THR A 6 -0.47 49.10 -16.10
C THR A 6 -0.72 48.92 -14.61
N LEU A 7 0.10 48.04 -14.00
CA LEU A 7 0.31 47.94 -12.55
C LEU A 7 1.18 49.13 -12.06
N PRO A 8 0.91 49.69 -10.90
CA PRO A 8 1.79 50.66 -10.26
C PRO A 8 2.90 49.95 -9.49
N ASP A 9 4.11 50.44 -9.76
CA ASP A 9 5.34 50.19 -9.06
C ASP A 9 5.36 50.98 -7.75
N GLU A 10 5.31 50.28 -6.60
CA GLU A 10 5.61 50.89 -5.30
C GLU A 10 6.74 50.14 -4.61
N THR A 11 7.92 50.70 -4.69
CA THR A 11 9.06 50.41 -3.84
C THR A 11 8.88 51.13 -2.51
N PRO A 12 8.97 50.48 -1.35
CA PRO A 12 9.13 51.18 -0.08
C PRO A 12 10.59 51.45 0.24
N ASP A 13 10.86 52.70 0.60
CA ASP A 13 12.11 53.21 1.12
C ASP A 13 12.59 52.47 2.38
N PRO A 14 13.93 52.35 2.58
CA PRO A 14 14.47 51.84 3.82
C PRO A 14 14.67 52.99 4.83
N GLU A 15 13.76 53.19 5.76
CA GLU A 15 14.08 54.02 6.93
C GLU A 15 14.65 53.13 8.04
N ALA A 16 15.80 53.57 8.50
CA ALA A 16 16.57 53.05 9.62
C ALA A 16 15.78 53.15 10.92
N ASP A 17 15.71 52.06 11.64
CA ASP A 17 15.38 52.10 13.08
C ASP A 17 16.49 51.42 13.89
N SER A 18 16.99 52.22 14.83
CA SER A 18 18.13 51.89 15.68
C SER A 18 17.78 50.83 16.72
N PRO A 19 18.74 50.00 17.19
CA PRO A 19 18.45 49.01 18.21
C PRO A 19 18.31 49.65 19.58
N GLY A 20 17.11 49.54 20.14
CA GLY A 20 16.87 49.80 21.55
C GLY A 20 17.40 48.64 22.38
N ASP A 21 18.27 48.96 23.36
CA ASP A 21 18.71 48.07 24.40
C ASP A 21 17.51 47.62 25.25
N ASP A 22 17.14 46.34 25.18
CA ASP A 22 16.33 45.66 26.17
C ASP A 22 17.21 44.72 27.00
N PRO A 23 17.40 45.03 28.27
CA PRO A 23 18.07 44.12 29.17
C PRO A 23 17.06 43.11 29.74
N ASP A 24 17.43 41.86 29.61
CA ASP A 24 16.98 40.76 30.47
C ASP A 24 15.59 40.18 30.23
N GLY A 25 15.56 39.14 29.40
CA GLY A 25 14.48 38.18 29.28
C GLY A 25 15.04 36.83 28.93
N GLY A 26 15.69 36.16 29.88
CA GLY A 26 16.25 34.84 29.70
C GLY A 26 15.19 33.80 29.36
N ASN A 27 14.89 33.64 28.06
CA ASN A 27 14.25 32.44 27.53
C ASN A 27 15.35 31.39 27.34
N GLY A 28 15.65 30.66 28.42
CA GLY A 28 16.47 29.47 28.38
C GLY A 28 15.77 28.38 27.56
N HIS A 29 15.93 28.41 26.25
CA HIS A 29 15.76 27.19 25.47
C HIS A 29 16.77 26.20 26.05
N PRO A 30 16.34 24.96 26.44
CA PRO A 30 17.30 23.96 26.84
C PRO A 30 18.29 23.80 25.69
N ALA A 31 19.58 23.96 25.99
CA ALA A 31 20.63 23.79 25.01
C ALA A 31 20.43 22.43 24.34
N GLU A 32 20.12 22.46 23.07
CA GLU A 32 19.96 21.27 22.24
C GLU A 32 21.28 20.52 22.32
N GLN A 33 21.29 19.35 22.97
CA GLN A 33 22.51 18.56 23.10
C GLN A 33 22.78 17.98 21.71
N VAL A 34 23.72 18.59 21.01
CA VAL A 34 24.22 18.05 19.75
C VAL A 34 25.07 16.83 20.05
N HIS A 35 24.59 15.65 19.67
CA HIS A 35 25.35 14.42 19.74
C HIS A 35 26.09 14.21 18.41
N GLU A 36 27.41 14.08 18.47
CA GLU A 36 28.20 13.64 17.32
C GLU A 36 27.93 12.15 17.06
N LEU A 37 27.34 11.82 15.92
CA LEU A 37 27.13 10.45 15.47
C LEU A 37 28.00 10.22 14.21
N PRO A 38 28.90 9.22 14.22
CA PRO A 38 29.66 8.85 13.03
C PRO A 38 28.72 8.47 11.88
N ILE A 39 28.99 9.01 10.69
CA ILE A 39 28.12 8.81 9.52
C ILE A 39 27.99 7.32 9.15
N GLU A 40 29.01 6.52 9.42
CA GLU A 40 29.02 5.09 9.19
C GLU A 40 28.00 4.35 10.08
N GLU A 41 27.86 4.78 11.34
CA GLU A 41 26.89 4.20 12.29
C GLU A 41 25.46 4.57 11.89
N GLU A 42 25.24 5.85 11.54
CA GLU A 42 23.93 6.30 11.05
C GLU A 42 23.51 5.58 9.76
N LEU A 43 24.40 5.49 8.76
CA LEU A 43 24.13 4.78 7.53
C LEU A 43 23.83 3.30 7.76
N LYS A 44 24.59 2.64 8.65
CA LYS A 44 24.38 1.23 8.99
C LYS A 44 23.02 1.03 9.68
N GLY A 45 22.67 1.89 10.65
CA GLY A 45 21.40 1.86 11.36
C GLY A 45 20.21 2.09 10.44
N SER A 46 20.26 3.14 9.64
CA SER A 46 19.21 3.48 8.68
C SER A 46 19.03 2.42 7.60
N TYR A 47 20.14 1.85 7.08
CA TYR A 47 20.07 0.76 6.09
C TYR A 47 19.47 -0.52 6.68
N LEU A 48 19.84 -0.87 7.92
CA LEU A 48 19.28 -2.04 8.60
C LEU A 48 17.77 -1.86 8.83
N THR A 49 17.35 -0.69 9.30
CA THR A 49 15.93 -0.35 9.49
C THR A 49 15.14 -0.44 8.18
N TYR A 50 15.69 0.10 7.09
CA TYR A 50 15.10 0.00 5.77
C TYR A 50 15.00 -1.47 5.30
N ALA A 51 16.08 -2.24 5.43
CA ALA A 51 16.10 -3.65 5.04
C ALA A 51 15.05 -4.47 5.81
N MET A 52 14.95 -4.27 7.13
CA MET A 52 13.94 -4.94 7.96
C MET A 52 12.53 -4.57 7.54
N SER A 53 12.26 -3.28 7.29
CA SER A 53 10.96 -2.82 6.79
C SER A 53 10.60 -3.47 5.45
N VAL A 54 11.54 -3.58 4.52
CA VAL A 54 11.30 -4.23 3.21
C VAL A 54 11.01 -5.72 3.37
N ILE A 55 11.74 -6.42 4.24
CA ILE A 55 11.56 -7.86 4.49
C ILE A 55 10.18 -8.13 5.12
N VAL A 56 9.88 -7.45 6.24
CA VAL A 56 8.69 -7.74 7.07
C VAL A 56 7.41 -7.19 6.47
N SER A 57 7.44 -5.96 5.91
CA SER A 57 6.22 -5.20 5.60
C SER A 57 5.96 -4.96 4.11
N ARG A 58 6.79 -5.49 3.19
CA ARG A 58 6.64 -5.16 1.76
C ARG A 58 6.82 -6.32 0.81
N ALA A 59 7.96 -7.02 0.89
CA ALA A 59 8.42 -7.86 -0.21
C ALA A 59 7.99 -9.32 -0.09
N LEU A 60 7.94 -9.85 1.12
CA LEU A 60 7.65 -11.25 1.36
C LEU A 60 6.16 -11.47 1.65
N PRO A 61 5.56 -12.56 1.12
CA PRO A 61 4.22 -12.96 1.51
C PRO A 61 4.23 -13.54 2.92
N ASP A 62 3.14 -13.35 3.67
CA ASP A 62 2.93 -14.00 4.96
C ASP A 62 2.66 -15.49 4.75
N VAL A 63 3.26 -16.33 5.57
CA VAL A 63 3.12 -17.79 5.45
C VAL A 63 1.69 -18.28 5.73
N ARG A 64 0.93 -17.55 6.53
CA ARG A 64 -0.42 -17.93 6.98
C ARG A 64 -1.48 -17.75 5.87
N ASP A 65 -1.42 -16.64 5.14
CA ASP A 65 -2.39 -16.33 4.06
C ASP A 65 -1.77 -16.27 2.66
N GLY A 66 -0.44 -16.33 2.55
CA GLY A 66 0.27 -16.28 1.27
C GLY A 66 0.19 -14.93 0.56
N LEU A 67 -0.14 -13.85 1.27
CA LEU A 67 -0.35 -12.53 0.69
C LEU A 67 0.74 -11.54 1.13
N LYS A 68 1.07 -10.64 0.22
CA LYS A 68 1.79 -9.42 0.56
C LYS A 68 0.83 -8.40 1.16
N PRO A 69 1.30 -7.45 1.98
CA PRO A 69 0.44 -6.45 2.60
C PRO A 69 -0.46 -5.69 1.61
N SER A 70 0.07 -5.31 0.43
CA SER A 70 -0.72 -4.64 -0.60
C SER A 70 -1.87 -5.51 -1.15
N GLN A 71 -1.64 -6.81 -1.32
CA GLN A 71 -2.67 -7.75 -1.79
C GLN A 71 -3.76 -7.95 -0.73
N ARG A 72 -3.36 -8.12 0.53
CA ARG A 72 -4.28 -8.26 1.67
C ARG A 72 -5.17 -7.03 1.79
N ARG A 73 -4.59 -5.82 1.75
CA ARG A 73 -5.32 -4.55 1.84
C ARG A 73 -6.32 -4.37 0.69
N ILE A 74 -6.01 -4.81 -0.52
CA ILE A 74 -6.95 -4.82 -1.64
C ILE A 74 -8.16 -5.71 -1.33
N LEU A 75 -7.95 -6.93 -0.84
CA LEU A 75 -9.05 -7.84 -0.51
C LEU A 75 -9.89 -7.32 0.66
N VAL A 76 -9.27 -6.73 1.67
CA VAL A 76 -9.99 -6.09 2.80
C VAL A 76 -10.85 -4.92 2.28
N ALA A 77 -10.31 -4.03 1.45
CA ALA A 77 -11.06 -2.94 0.86
C ALA A 77 -12.23 -3.44 -0.03
N MET A 78 -12.02 -4.51 -0.78
CA MET A 78 -13.09 -5.14 -1.56
C MET A 78 -14.18 -5.76 -0.68
N ASN A 79 -13.81 -6.31 0.48
CA ASN A 79 -14.77 -6.83 1.47
C ASN A 79 -15.60 -5.71 2.09
N ASP A 80 -14.98 -4.59 2.44
CA ASP A 80 -15.67 -3.41 2.97
C ASP A 80 -16.66 -2.81 1.96
N LEU A 81 -16.30 -2.86 0.68
CA LEU A 81 -17.18 -2.49 -0.42
C LEU A 81 -18.28 -3.53 -0.73
N ASN A 82 -18.34 -4.63 0.04
CA ASN A 82 -19.27 -5.73 -0.15
C ASN A 82 -19.22 -6.36 -1.56
N LEU A 83 -18.01 -6.46 -2.13
CA LEU A 83 -17.80 -7.03 -3.47
C LEU A 83 -17.66 -8.56 -3.42
N SER A 84 -18.65 -9.24 -2.83
CA SER A 84 -18.69 -10.70 -2.79
C SER A 84 -18.81 -11.31 -4.21
N PRO A 85 -18.56 -12.62 -4.39
CA PRO A 85 -18.68 -13.29 -5.69
C PRO A 85 -20.04 -13.16 -6.37
N GLY A 86 -21.11 -13.01 -5.60
CA GLY A 86 -22.48 -12.78 -6.10
C GLY A 86 -22.84 -11.32 -6.34
N ALA A 87 -22.02 -10.37 -5.89
CA ALA A 87 -22.28 -8.94 -6.03
C ALA A 87 -22.00 -8.43 -7.44
N GLY A 88 -22.49 -7.23 -7.74
CA GLY A 88 -22.09 -6.50 -8.96
C GLY A 88 -20.61 -6.13 -8.93
N ARG A 89 -19.99 -6.06 -10.11
CA ARG A 89 -18.61 -5.54 -10.23
C ARG A 89 -18.62 -4.02 -10.14
N VAL A 90 -17.54 -3.45 -9.60
CA VAL A 90 -17.31 -2.00 -9.57
C VAL A 90 -16.06 -1.63 -10.35
N LYS A 91 -15.94 -0.37 -10.72
CA LYS A 91 -14.72 0.14 -11.39
C LYS A 91 -13.49 -0.08 -10.50
N CYS A 92 -12.40 -0.56 -11.11
CA CYS A 92 -11.13 -0.75 -10.40
C CYS A 92 -10.62 0.55 -9.78
N ALA A 93 -10.95 1.70 -10.35
CA ALA A 93 -10.65 3.02 -9.77
C ALA A 93 -11.26 3.20 -8.37
N LYS A 94 -12.49 2.68 -8.13
CA LYS A 94 -13.13 2.73 -6.81
C LYS A 94 -12.36 1.86 -5.81
N ILE A 95 -12.03 0.63 -6.19
CA ILE A 95 -11.25 -0.28 -5.33
C ILE A 95 -9.88 0.30 -5.02
N SER A 96 -9.20 0.84 -6.03
CA SER A 96 -7.88 1.45 -5.88
C SER A 96 -7.90 2.65 -4.95
N GLY A 97 -8.88 3.54 -5.11
CA GLY A 97 -9.06 4.72 -4.27
C GLY A 97 -9.35 4.37 -2.81
N ASP A 98 -10.27 3.42 -2.55
CA ASP A 98 -10.58 2.99 -1.19
C ASP A 98 -9.39 2.27 -0.53
N THR A 99 -8.64 1.46 -1.28
CA THR A 99 -7.43 0.81 -0.76
C THR A 99 -6.37 1.83 -0.39
N SER A 100 -6.11 2.79 -1.26
CA SER A 100 -5.11 3.86 -1.04
C SER A 100 -5.51 4.76 0.12
N GLY A 101 -6.75 5.21 0.14
CA GLY A 101 -7.23 6.15 1.13
C GLY A 101 -7.38 5.58 2.53
N ASN A 102 -7.72 4.30 2.67
CA ASN A 102 -8.03 3.72 3.97
C ASN A 102 -6.90 2.84 4.55
N TYR A 103 -6.08 2.21 3.70
CA TYR A 103 -5.19 1.13 4.14
C TYR A 103 -3.75 1.26 3.66
N HIS A 104 -3.49 1.82 2.46
CA HIS A 104 -2.17 1.76 1.85
C HIS A 104 -1.62 3.16 1.51
N PRO A 105 -0.79 3.76 2.39
CA PRO A 105 -0.30 5.15 2.24
C PRO A 105 0.78 5.32 1.15
N HIS A 106 0.87 4.39 0.22
CA HIS A 106 1.79 4.44 -0.92
C HIS A 106 0.98 4.62 -2.19
N GLY A 107 1.32 5.56 -3.03
CA GLY A 107 0.55 6.02 -4.19
C GLY A 107 -0.21 4.96 -5.00
N GLU A 108 -1.30 5.35 -5.64
CA GLU A 108 -2.21 4.48 -6.43
C GLU A 108 -1.50 3.67 -7.53
N SER A 109 -0.32 4.11 -7.96
CA SER A 109 0.50 3.43 -8.97
C SER A 109 0.90 2.00 -8.59
N VAL A 110 0.88 1.64 -7.30
CA VAL A 110 1.20 0.29 -6.82
C VAL A 110 -0.03 -0.60 -6.73
N ILE A 111 -1.19 -0.03 -6.39
CA ILE A 111 -2.41 -0.77 -6.07
C ILE A 111 -3.03 -1.37 -7.32
N TYR A 112 -3.26 -0.58 -8.37
CA TYR A 112 -3.89 -1.07 -9.58
C TYR A 112 -3.10 -2.19 -10.27
N PRO A 113 -1.77 -2.10 -10.49
CA PRO A 113 -1.00 -3.22 -11.02
C PRO A 113 -1.05 -4.47 -10.15
N THR A 114 -1.12 -4.33 -8.82
CA THR A 114 -1.27 -5.47 -7.91
C THR A 114 -2.64 -6.14 -8.09
N LEU A 115 -3.72 -5.36 -8.11
CA LEU A 115 -5.08 -5.85 -8.37
C LEU A 115 -5.16 -6.56 -9.73
N VAL A 116 -4.54 -6.00 -10.78
CA VAL A 116 -4.48 -6.61 -12.12
C VAL A 116 -3.80 -7.98 -12.07
N ARG A 117 -2.66 -8.09 -11.38
CA ARG A 117 -1.94 -9.38 -11.25
C ARG A 117 -2.77 -10.43 -10.53
N MET A 118 -3.56 -10.04 -9.50
CA MET A 118 -4.45 -10.94 -8.76
C MET A 118 -5.63 -11.45 -9.62
N ALA A 119 -5.90 -10.82 -10.76
CA ALA A 119 -6.95 -11.18 -11.72
C ALA A 119 -6.43 -11.95 -12.93
N GLN A 120 -5.12 -12.12 -13.08
CA GLN A 120 -4.51 -12.72 -14.28
C GLN A 120 -4.28 -14.22 -14.07
N GLU A 121 -4.88 -15.06 -14.93
CA GLU A 121 -4.82 -16.53 -14.86
C GLU A 121 -3.43 -17.11 -15.15
N TRP A 122 -2.55 -16.35 -15.81
CA TRP A 122 -1.16 -16.75 -16.03
C TRP A 122 -0.23 -16.36 -14.89
N ASN A 123 -0.68 -15.50 -13.98
CA ASN A 123 0.06 -15.10 -12.77
C ASN A 123 -0.39 -15.86 -11.53
N MET A 124 -1.64 -16.31 -11.49
CA MET A 124 -2.21 -17.03 -10.36
C MET A 124 -2.92 -18.29 -10.84
N ARG A 125 -2.63 -19.40 -10.20
CA ARG A 125 -3.31 -20.67 -10.48
C ARG A 125 -4.81 -20.59 -10.15
N HIS A 126 -5.14 -19.94 -9.05
CA HIS A 126 -6.50 -19.61 -8.67
C HIS A 126 -6.59 -18.09 -8.47
N VAL A 127 -7.23 -17.41 -9.41
CA VAL A 127 -7.36 -15.95 -9.35
C VAL A 127 -8.18 -15.51 -8.14
N LEU A 128 -7.73 -14.47 -7.46
CA LEU A 128 -8.42 -13.90 -6.31
C LEU A 128 -9.41 -12.81 -6.71
N VAL A 129 -9.25 -12.25 -7.90
CA VAL A 129 -10.09 -11.16 -8.42
C VAL A 129 -10.82 -11.63 -9.68
N ASP A 130 -12.16 -11.56 -9.66
CA ASP A 130 -13.02 -11.78 -10.83
C ASP A 130 -13.12 -10.48 -11.62
N LYS A 131 -12.64 -10.50 -12.86
CA LYS A 131 -12.39 -9.35 -13.71
C LYS A 131 -13.42 -9.18 -14.81
N GLN A 132 -13.62 -7.92 -15.22
CA GLN A 132 -14.33 -7.58 -16.47
C GLN A 132 -13.59 -6.44 -17.19
N GLY A 133 -13.32 -6.64 -18.46
CA GLY A 133 -12.56 -5.71 -19.30
C GLY A 133 -11.16 -6.21 -19.61
N ASN A 134 -10.30 -5.32 -20.09
CA ASN A 134 -8.92 -5.66 -20.49
C ASN A 134 -7.97 -5.55 -19.28
N PHE A 135 -7.51 -6.68 -18.79
CA PHE A 135 -6.50 -6.81 -17.71
C PHE A 135 -5.10 -7.19 -18.24
N GLY A 136 -4.81 -6.84 -19.47
CA GLY A 136 -3.55 -7.19 -20.13
C GLY A 136 -3.59 -8.56 -20.80
N SER A 137 -2.45 -9.01 -21.31
CA SER A 137 -2.30 -10.32 -21.91
C SER A 137 -0.97 -10.96 -21.52
N ILE A 138 -0.89 -12.28 -21.71
CA ILE A 138 0.36 -13.04 -21.49
C ILE A 138 1.50 -12.58 -22.42
N ALA A 139 1.16 -11.95 -23.56
CA ALA A 139 2.13 -11.36 -24.49
C ALA A 139 2.72 -10.02 -24.01
N GLY A 140 2.41 -9.59 -22.78
CA GLY A 140 2.97 -8.37 -22.19
C GLY A 140 2.21 -7.09 -22.57
N LEU A 141 1.07 -7.17 -23.22
CA LEU A 141 0.24 -5.99 -23.49
C LEU A 141 -0.32 -5.44 -22.18
N PRO A 142 -0.30 -4.11 -21.96
CA PRO A 142 -0.73 -3.49 -20.73
C PRO A 142 -2.26 -3.62 -20.54
N PRO A 143 -2.74 -3.59 -19.29
CA PRO A 143 -4.16 -3.49 -19.00
C PRO A 143 -4.71 -2.12 -19.41
N ALA A 144 -6.02 -2.05 -19.62
CA ALA A 144 -6.71 -0.77 -19.77
C ALA A 144 -6.64 0.04 -18.46
N ALA A 145 -6.83 1.36 -18.55
CA ALA A 145 -6.87 2.22 -17.38
C ALA A 145 -7.99 1.80 -16.40
N MET A 146 -7.76 1.95 -15.09
CA MET A 146 -8.64 1.49 -14.02
C MET A 146 -10.08 2.05 -14.06
N ARG A 147 -10.30 3.15 -14.80
CA ARG A 147 -11.65 3.70 -15.04
C ARG A 147 -12.50 2.89 -16.01
N TYR A 148 -11.88 2.03 -16.83
CA TYR A 148 -12.59 1.17 -17.80
C TYR A 148 -12.80 -0.25 -17.30
N THR A 149 -11.90 -0.76 -16.44
CA THR A 149 -11.94 -2.11 -15.92
C THR A 149 -12.82 -2.22 -14.68
N GLU A 150 -13.42 -3.38 -14.47
CA GLU A 150 -14.29 -3.67 -13.34
C GLU A 150 -13.86 -4.97 -12.66
N ALA A 151 -14.06 -5.04 -11.34
CA ALA A 151 -13.67 -6.19 -10.56
C ALA A 151 -14.60 -6.44 -9.37
N ARG A 152 -14.56 -7.67 -8.88
CA ARG A 152 -15.10 -8.13 -7.60
C ARG A 152 -14.25 -9.29 -7.07
N MET A 153 -14.49 -9.74 -5.85
CA MET A 153 -13.80 -10.91 -5.33
C MET A 153 -14.24 -12.20 -6.06
N SER A 154 -13.29 -13.10 -6.24
CA SER A 154 -13.58 -14.48 -6.65
C SER A 154 -14.13 -15.29 -5.46
N ALA A 155 -14.70 -16.48 -5.74
CA ALA A 155 -15.17 -17.38 -4.68
C ALA A 155 -14.05 -17.80 -3.72
N ILE A 156 -12.84 -17.99 -4.23
CA ILE A 156 -11.66 -18.36 -3.43
C ILE A 156 -11.22 -17.21 -2.54
N ALA A 157 -11.20 -15.96 -3.05
CA ALA A 157 -10.91 -14.79 -2.22
C ALA A 157 -11.94 -14.62 -1.09
N ALA A 158 -13.21 -14.90 -1.33
CA ALA A 158 -14.23 -14.86 -0.30
C ALA A 158 -13.97 -15.88 0.81
N LEU A 159 -13.50 -17.10 0.47
CA LEU A 159 -13.10 -18.10 1.46
C LEU A 159 -11.91 -17.69 2.32
N MET A 160 -11.04 -16.81 1.82
CA MET A 160 -9.94 -16.26 2.63
C MET A 160 -10.42 -15.29 3.71
N LEU A 161 -11.59 -14.68 3.52
CA LEU A 161 -12.17 -13.65 4.39
C LEU A 161 -13.35 -14.15 5.23
N ASP A 162 -13.79 -15.39 5.04
CA ASP A 162 -15.07 -15.91 5.57
C ASP A 162 -15.18 -15.75 7.09
N ASP A 163 -14.13 -16.07 7.83
CA ASP A 163 -14.12 -16.01 9.29
C ASP A 163 -13.55 -14.69 9.87
N ILE A 164 -13.30 -13.67 9.07
CA ILE A 164 -12.63 -12.44 9.52
C ILE A 164 -13.39 -11.69 10.62
N LYS A 165 -14.71 -11.88 10.71
CA LYS A 165 -15.57 -11.25 11.72
C LYS A 165 -15.70 -12.07 13.01
N LEU A 166 -15.05 -13.23 13.09
CA LEU A 166 -15.16 -14.18 14.20
C LEU A 166 -13.97 -14.10 15.19
N ASP A 167 -13.22 -13.00 15.17
CA ASP A 167 -12.04 -12.80 16.04
C ASP A 167 -11.01 -13.92 15.88
N THR A 168 -10.76 -14.31 14.63
CA THR A 168 -9.84 -15.41 14.28
C THR A 168 -8.42 -14.95 13.97
N VAL A 169 -8.22 -13.65 13.78
CA VAL A 169 -6.95 -13.01 13.43
C VAL A 169 -6.79 -11.68 14.18
N ASP A 170 -5.54 -11.28 14.41
CA ASP A 170 -5.23 -10.02 15.06
C ASP A 170 -5.47 -8.83 14.12
N PHE A 171 -5.86 -7.70 14.71
CA PHE A 171 -6.04 -6.43 14.02
C PHE A 171 -5.08 -5.38 14.57
N VAL A 172 -4.53 -4.58 13.67
CA VAL A 172 -3.67 -3.44 14.00
C VAL A 172 -4.28 -2.14 13.48
N PRO A 173 -4.00 -0.98 14.11
CA PRO A 173 -4.43 0.30 13.58
C PRO A 173 -3.87 0.55 12.16
N THR A 174 -4.66 1.21 11.32
CA THR A 174 -4.20 1.73 10.02
C THR A 174 -3.21 2.87 10.22
N TYR A 175 -2.52 3.26 9.14
CA TYR A 175 -1.51 4.34 9.18
C TYR A 175 -2.03 5.69 9.73
N ASP A 176 -3.34 5.94 9.62
CA ASP A 176 -4.01 7.15 10.12
C ASP A 176 -4.77 6.93 11.44
N GLU A 177 -4.66 5.71 12.02
CA GLU A 177 -5.29 5.28 13.27
C GLU A 177 -6.83 5.40 13.29
N ARG A 178 -7.47 5.65 12.13
CA ARG A 178 -8.93 5.80 12.05
C ARG A 178 -9.67 4.48 11.90
N ARG A 179 -8.98 3.46 11.46
CA ARG A 179 -9.51 2.11 11.22
C ARG A 179 -8.55 1.06 11.76
N THR A 180 -8.94 -0.18 11.62
CA THR A 180 -8.08 -1.33 11.87
C THR A 180 -7.97 -2.18 10.61
N GLU A 181 -6.82 -2.80 10.42
CA GLU A 181 -6.59 -3.78 9.36
C GLU A 181 -6.12 -5.10 9.95
N PRO A 182 -6.47 -6.25 9.36
CA PRO A 182 -6.01 -7.54 9.84
C PRO A 182 -4.53 -7.74 9.53
N THR A 183 -3.78 -8.34 10.45
CA THR A 183 -2.37 -8.70 10.25
C THR A 183 -2.22 -9.77 9.19
N GLU A 184 -3.15 -10.73 9.14
CA GLU A 184 -3.31 -11.78 8.12
C GLU A 184 -4.79 -12.08 7.87
N LEU A 185 -5.11 -12.82 6.83
CA LEU A 185 -6.46 -13.32 6.58
C LEU A 185 -6.64 -14.72 7.17
N PRO A 186 -7.87 -15.07 7.63
CA PRO A 186 -8.18 -16.40 8.19
C PRO A 186 -7.92 -17.58 7.25
N SER A 187 -7.92 -17.32 5.98
CA SER A 187 -7.61 -18.18 4.83
C SER A 187 -7.94 -19.68 5.02
N ARG A 188 -9.10 -20.11 4.57
CA ARG A 188 -9.53 -21.51 4.63
C ARG A 188 -8.83 -22.42 3.61
N PHE A 189 -7.92 -21.91 2.80
CA PHE A 189 -7.12 -22.71 1.88
C PHE A 189 -5.65 -22.25 1.88
N PRO A 190 -4.71 -23.12 1.57
CA PRO A 190 -3.27 -22.84 1.64
C PRO A 190 -2.80 -22.01 0.42
N ASN A 191 -3.21 -20.76 0.34
CA ASN A 191 -2.97 -19.86 -0.78
C ASN A 191 -1.48 -19.78 -1.17
N GLN A 192 -0.57 -19.76 -0.19
CA GLN A 192 0.87 -19.66 -0.45
C GLN A 192 1.42 -20.83 -1.25
N LEU A 193 0.86 -22.03 -1.06
CA LEU A 193 1.30 -23.24 -1.75
C LEU A 193 0.53 -23.47 -3.05
N VAL A 194 -0.73 -23.04 -3.12
CA VAL A 194 -1.60 -23.23 -4.29
C VAL A 194 -1.32 -22.21 -5.38
N ASN A 195 -1.18 -20.95 -5.00
CA ASN A 195 -0.80 -19.88 -5.90
C ASN A 195 0.72 -19.66 -5.86
N TRP A 196 1.26 -19.09 -6.92
CA TRP A 196 2.67 -18.73 -6.93
C TRP A 196 2.96 -17.61 -5.92
N ALA A 197 3.86 -17.88 -4.99
CA ALA A 197 4.33 -16.90 -4.03
C ALA A 197 5.79 -16.58 -4.30
N SER A 198 6.08 -15.35 -4.68
CA SER A 198 7.45 -14.88 -4.91
C SER A 198 7.66 -13.50 -4.31
N GLY A 199 8.86 -13.24 -3.82
CA GLY A 199 9.24 -11.96 -3.27
C GLY A 199 10.75 -11.77 -3.29
N ILE A 200 11.19 -10.56 -3.62
CA ILE A 200 12.59 -10.16 -3.57
C ILE A 200 12.71 -9.05 -2.54
N ALA A 201 13.43 -9.35 -1.47
CA ALA A 201 13.72 -8.41 -0.38
C ALA A 201 15.20 -8.03 -0.38
N VAL A 202 15.63 -7.31 0.63
CA VAL A 202 17.04 -6.99 0.83
C VAL A 202 17.75 -8.21 1.47
N GLY A 203 18.75 -8.75 0.80
CA GLY A 203 19.53 -9.87 1.29
C GLY A 203 18.86 -11.25 1.20
N MET A 204 17.58 -11.33 0.82
CA MET A 204 16.88 -12.60 0.64
C MET A 204 15.79 -12.54 -0.42
N ALA A 205 15.41 -13.70 -0.95
CA ALA A 205 14.28 -13.84 -1.87
C ALA A 205 13.53 -15.13 -1.57
N THR A 206 12.26 -15.17 -1.91
CA THR A 206 11.43 -16.38 -1.86
C THR A 206 10.81 -16.65 -3.21
N SER A 207 10.68 -17.92 -3.58
CA SER A 207 9.98 -18.37 -4.77
C SER A 207 9.38 -19.75 -4.51
N ILE A 208 8.06 -19.81 -4.35
CA ILE A 208 7.31 -21.03 -4.11
C ILE A 208 6.47 -21.30 -5.35
N PRO A 209 6.70 -22.40 -6.08
CA PRO A 209 5.90 -22.73 -7.27
C PRO A 209 4.47 -23.10 -6.87
N PRO A 210 3.50 -22.97 -7.80
CA PRO A 210 2.12 -23.34 -7.53
C PRO A 210 1.95 -24.86 -7.48
N HIS A 211 1.24 -25.35 -6.47
CA HIS A 211 0.95 -26.76 -6.26
C HIS A 211 -0.51 -27.11 -6.55
N ASN A 212 -0.79 -28.39 -6.73
CA ASN A 212 -2.15 -28.90 -6.88
C ASN A 212 -2.85 -28.92 -5.51
N MET A 213 -4.04 -28.31 -5.43
CA MET A 213 -4.84 -28.27 -4.19
C MET A 213 -5.09 -29.67 -3.62
N GLY A 214 -5.46 -30.65 -4.47
CA GLY A 214 -5.75 -32.01 -4.02
C GLY A 214 -4.53 -32.80 -3.54
N GLU A 215 -3.32 -32.33 -3.82
CA GLU A 215 -2.07 -32.93 -3.33
C GLU A 215 -1.57 -32.29 -2.02
N ILE A 216 -2.08 -31.08 -1.71
CA ILE A 216 -1.72 -30.34 -0.48
C ILE A 216 -2.64 -30.71 0.66
N CYS A 217 -3.93 -30.93 0.39
CA CYS A 217 -4.96 -31.32 1.36
C CYS A 217 -5.10 -32.82 1.48
#